data_ac6fe0e89bb58e5e63ed1ddccda00054
#
_entry.id   ac6fe0e89bb58e5e63ed1ddccda00054
#
_cell.length_a   1.000
_cell.length_b   1.000
_cell.length_c   1.000
_cell.angle_alpha   90.00
_cell.angle_beta   90.00
_cell.angle_gamma   90.00
#
_symmetry.space_group_name_H-M   'P 1'
#
loop_
_entity.id
_entity.type
_entity.pdbx_description
1 polymer ?
#
loop_
_entity_poly.entity_id
_entity_poly.type
_entity_poly.pdbx_seq_one_letter_code
_entity_poly.pdbx_strand_id
1 'polypeptide(L)'
;GLHMDLEVVYIATCKMQQAERCHTNVALMASTLLVEQHVKFIQQLEQKRDSSLAYHMTAHLRMNGVYWGVCALELMRAGDALDREALIKFVLSCYDGLTGGFGAYPSHDAHILSTLSAIQILALKDALDELGERRTRIVEFVLSLQRQNGSFQGDKWGETDTRFLYCAVSALAHLHALDKLDKEKTIQWLLRCSNFDGGFGLTEGAESHAAQVFTCVGALSILNALDRIDQDTLAWWLVERQVPGGGLNGRPQKLEDVCYSWWVLSSLSLINRLHWIDADKLQSFILSAQDPDRGGIADRPENVADVFHTQFGVAGLSLLGYEGLERVDPTYCMPYSVTRKLHICLLYTSDAADE
;
A
#
# COMPACT_ATOMS: atom_id res chain seq x y z
N GLY A 1 25.03 5.47 6.70
CA GLY A 1 23.63 5.43 6.61
C GLY A 1 23.16 4.51 5.51
N LEU A 2 22.64 3.35 5.82
CA LEU A 2 22.04 2.43 4.85
C LEU A 2 20.57 2.85 4.64
N HIS A 3 20.33 3.68 3.62
CA HIS A 3 19.01 3.79 3.02
C HIS A 3 18.72 2.47 2.29
N MET A 4 18.16 1.52 3.00
CA MET A 4 17.56 0.35 2.33
C MET A 4 16.09 0.68 2.08
N ASP A 5 15.77 1.06 0.83
CA ASP A 5 14.41 1.10 0.35
C ASP A 5 13.75 -0.25 0.59
N LEU A 6 12.51 -0.24 1.10
CA LEU A 6 11.69 -1.46 1.24
C LEU A 6 11.65 -2.27 -0.07
N GLU A 7 11.70 -1.57 -1.22
CA GLU A 7 11.86 -2.17 -2.55
C GLU A 7 13.18 -2.96 -2.69
N VAL A 8 14.30 -2.43 -2.19
CA VAL A 8 15.62 -3.03 -2.41
C VAL A 8 15.79 -4.32 -1.62
N VAL A 9 15.26 -4.39 -0.40
CA VAL A 9 15.39 -5.60 0.45
C VAL A 9 14.52 -6.73 -0.08
N TYR A 10 13.32 -6.42 -0.55
CA TYR A 10 12.42 -7.41 -1.12
C TYR A 10 12.95 -7.95 -2.46
N ILE A 11 13.47 -7.06 -3.32
CA ILE A 11 14.10 -7.40 -4.61
C ILE A 11 15.37 -8.21 -4.41
N ALA A 12 16.18 -7.92 -3.38
CA ALA A 12 17.42 -8.67 -3.12
C ALA A 12 17.14 -10.14 -2.73
N THR A 13 16.08 -10.38 -1.96
CA THR A 13 15.68 -11.75 -1.56
C THR A 13 15.13 -12.56 -2.74
N CYS A 14 14.40 -11.91 -3.65
CA CYS A 14 13.89 -12.54 -4.87
C CYS A 14 15.01 -12.82 -5.87
N LYS A 15 15.99 -11.93 -6.02
CA LYS A 15 17.13 -12.12 -6.97
C LYS A 15 18.03 -13.30 -6.61
N MET A 16 18.15 -13.67 -5.35
CA MET A 16 18.91 -14.87 -4.95
C MET A 16 18.26 -16.18 -5.43
N GLN A 17 16.94 -16.19 -5.70
CA GLN A 17 16.22 -17.34 -6.24
C GLN A 17 16.22 -17.41 -7.78
N GLN A 18 16.64 -16.33 -8.45
CA GLN A 18 16.70 -16.25 -9.93
C GLN A 18 17.84 -17.06 -10.56
N ALA A 19 18.88 -17.45 -9.81
CA ALA A 19 20.07 -18.10 -10.36
C ALA A 19 19.86 -19.52 -10.92
N GLU A 20 18.66 -20.12 -10.77
CA GLU A 20 18.41 -21.51 -11.16
C GLU A 20 17.44 -21.71 -12.34
N ARG A 21 17.08 -20.67 -13.11
CA ARG A 21 16.11 -20.84 -14.20
C ARG A 21 16.58 -20.33 -15.55
N CYS A 22 16.99 -21.30 -16.34
CA CYS A 22 17.15 -21.19 -17.79
C CYS A 22 15.88 -21.69 -18.49
N HIS A 23 15.34 -20.82 -19.37
CA HIS A 23 14.53 -21.10 -20.58
C HIS A 23 13.51 -22.23 -20.57
N THR A 24 12.22 -21.86 -20.65
CA THR A 24 11.30 -22.34 -21.71
C THR A 24 9.95 -21.61 -21.65
N ASN A 25 9.46 -21.29 -22.81
CA ASN A 25 8.10 -20.92 -23.23
C ASN A 25 7.74 -19.44 -23.30
N VAL A 26 7.53 -19.04 -24.54
CA VAL A 26 6.73 -17.88 -24.96
C VAL A 26 5.45 -17.88 -24.15
N ALA A 27 5.38 -17.00 -23.15
CA ALA A 27 4.17 -16.84 -22.35
C ALA A 27 3.03 -16.41 -23.28
N LEU A 28 2.02 -17.26 -23.40
CA LEU A 28 0.70 -16.78 -23.82
C LEU A 28 0.38 -15.61 -22.89
N MET A 29 0.27 -14.38 -23.43
CA MET A 29 -0.19 -13.23 -22.66
C MET A 29 -1.53 -13.63 -22.04
N ALA A 30 -1.60 -13.78 -20.73
CA ALA A 30 -2.86 -14.04 -20.06
C ALA A 30 -3.76 -12.83 -20.35
N SER A 31 -4.87 -13.05 -21.02
CA SER A 31 -5.84 -11.99 -21.34
C SER A 31 -6.78 -11.68 -20.16
N THR A 32 -6.71 -12.49 -19.12
CA THR A 32 -7.61 -12.43 -17.94
C THR A 32 -6.83 -12.58 -16.65
N LEU A 33 -7.38 -12.03 -15.57
CA LEU A 33 -6.81 -12.18 -14.23
C LEU A 33 -6.93 -13.61 -13.72
N LEU A 34 -5.82 -14.21 -13.31
CA LEU A 34 -5.71 -15.59 -12.86
C LEU A 34 -6.01 -15.72 -11.35
N VAL A 35 -7.23 -15.38 -10.95
CA VAL A 35 -7.65 -15.27 -9.54
C VAL A 35 -7.32 -16.54 -8.74
N GLU A 36 -7.68 -17.73 -9.24
CA GLU A 36 -7.44 -18.98 -8.51
C GLU A 36 -5.96 -19.24 -8.27
N GLN A 37 -5.10 -18.95 -9.25
CA GLN A 37 -3.65 -19.08 -9.11
C GLN A 37 -3.09 -18.08 -8.10
N HIS A 38 -3.58 -16.83 -8.09
CA HIS A 38 -3.15 -15.84 -7.14
C HIS A 38 -3.58 -16.16 -5.71
N VAL A 39 -4.78 -16.69 -5.52
CA VAL A 39 -5.27 -17.18 -4.22
C VAL A 39 -4.37 -18.32 -3.71
N LYS A 40 -4.08 -19.32 -4.54
CA LYS A 40 -3.17 -20.43 -4.19
C LYS A 40 -1.76 -19.94 -3.87
N PHE A 41 -1.25 -18.97 -4.63
CA PHE A 41 0.05 -18.37 -4.39
C PHE A 41 0.14 -17.76 -2.98
N ILE A 42 -0.86 -16.97 -2.58
CA ILE A 42 -0.90 -16.33 -1.25
C ILE A 42 -1.03 -17.40 -0.14
N GLN A 43 -1.88 -18.41 -0.33
CA GLN A 43 -2.03 -19.53 0.64
C GLN A 43 -0.72 -20.30 0.82
N GLN A 44 0.05 -20.52 -0.23
CA GLN A 44 1.35 -21.20 -0.16
C GLN A 44 2.42 -20.38 0.59
N LEU A 45 2.37 -19.05 0.52
CA LEU A 45 3.25 -18.20 1.32
C LEU A 45 3.00 -18.37 2.81
N GLU A 46 1.73 -18.54 3.21
CA GLU A 46 1.32 -18.79 4.59
C GLU A 46 1.86 -20.16 5.09
N GLN A 47 1.78 -21.20 4.27
CA GLN A 47 2.20 -22.56 4.63
C GLN A 47 3.72 -22.74 4.79
N LYS A 48 4.54 -21.91 4.16
CA LYS A 48 6.02 -22.01 4.19
C LYS A 48 6.66 -21.51 5.48
N ARG A 49 5.92 -21.48 6.58
CA ARG A 49 6.24 -20.77 7.83
C ARG A 49 7.53 -21.16 8.55
N ASP A 50 8.13 -22.33 8.37
CA ASP A 50 8.96 -22.84 9.46
C ASP A 50 10.40 -23.28 9.16
N SER A 51 10.95 -23.17 7.99
CA SER A 51 12.25 -23.84 7.81
C SER A 51 13.31 -23.13 6.96
N SER A 52 13.02 -21.99 6.33
CA SER A 52 14.02 -21.37 5.46
C SER A 52 14.65 -20.12 6.09
N LEU A 53 15.95 -19.95 5.86
CA LEU A 53 16.67 -18.72 6.21
C LEU A 53 15.96 -17.48 5.64
N ALA A 54 15.40 -17.56 4.43
CA ALA A 54 14.63 -16.49 3.78
C ALA A 54 13.42 -16.07 4.62
N TYR A 55 12.71 -17.01 5.25
CA TYR A 55 11.60 -16.70 6.14
C TYR A 55 12.04 -15.84 7.33
N HIS A 56 13.15 -16.17 7.97
CA HIS A 56 13.68 -15.40 9.10
C HIS A 56 14.24 -14.05 8.65
N MET A 57 14.90 -13.97 7.51
CA MET A 57 15.44 -12.72 6.98
C MET A 57 14.36 -11.70 6.61
N THR A 58 13.15 -12.15 6.28
CA THR A 58 12.01 -11.28 5.93
C THR A 58 11.08 -10.99 7.11
N ALA A 59 11.41 -11.40 8.33
CA ALA A 59 10.58 -11.20 9.52
C ALA A 59 10.24 -9.71 9.76
N HIS A 60 11.16 -8.79 9.45
CA HIS A 60 10.96 -7.34 9.57
C HIS A 60 9.91 -6.76 8.60
N LEU A 61 9.44 -7.54 7.62
CA LEU A 61 8.37 -7.17 6.67
C LEU A 61 7.09 -7.99 6.87
N ARG A 62 7.07 -8.88 7.87
CA ARG A 62 6.01 -9.88 7.99
C ARG A 62 4.61 -9.27 8.12
N MET A 63 4.44 -8.30 8.98
CA MET A 63 3.15 -7.63 9.18
C MET A 63 2.65 -6.97 7.88
N ASN A 64 3.53 -6.27 7.18
CA ASN A 64 3.19 -5.65 5.88
C ASN A 64 2.84 -6.72 4.84
N GLY A 65 3.61 -7.80 4.74
CA GLY A 65 3.35 -8.91 3.82
C GLY A 65 2.00 -9.59 4.08
N VAL A 66 1.62 -9.76 5.34
CA VAL A 66 0.29 -10.29 5.72
C VAL A 66 -0.81 -9.32 5.27
N TYR A 67 -0.65 -8.01 5.49
CA TYR A 67 -1.60 -7.02 4.99
C TYR A 67 -1.76 -7.11 3.47
N TRP A 68 -0.66 -7.14 2.71
CA TRP A 68 -0.73 -7.23 1.25
C TRP A 68 -1.48 -8.50 0.80
N GLY A 69 -1.17 -9.64 1.37
CA GLY A 69 -1.85 -10.89 1.03
C GLY A 69 -3.35 -10.88 1.37
N VAL A 70 -3.69 -10.44 2.58
CA VAL A 70 -5.09 -10.37 3.03
C VAL A 70 -5.90 -9.38 2.19
N CYS A 71 -5.35 -8.20 1.90
CA CYS A 71 -6.04 -7.20 1.10
C CYS A 71 -6.24 -7.68 -0.35
N ALA A 72 -5.22 -8.32 -0.97
CA ALA A 72 -5.36 -8.90 -2.29
C ALA A 72 -6.48 -9.95 -2.35
N LEU A 73 -6.56 -10.83 -1.33
CA LEU A 73 -7.62 -11.82 -1.24
C LEU A 73 -9.01 -11.19 -1.10
N GLU A 74 -9.16 -10.16 -0.27
CA GLU A 74 -10.43 -9.44 -0.14
C GLU A 74 -10.86 -8.78 -1.47
N LEU A 75 -9.93 -8.13 -2.17
CA LEU A 75 -10.22 -7.53 -3.48
C LEU A 75 -10.60 -8.59 -4.54
N MET A 76 -10.04 -9.79 -4.46
CA MET A 76 -10.37 -10.92 -5.33
C MET A 76 -11.60 -11.74 -4.87
N ARG A 77 -12.34 -11.28 -3.85
CA ARG A 77 -13.50 -11.96 -3.25
C ARG A 77 -13.17 -13.33 -2.67
N ALA A 78 -11.96 -13.51 -2.20
CA ALA A 78 -11.46 -14.75 -1.60
C ALA A 78 -11.00 -14.55 -0.14
N GLY A 79 -11.65 -13.65 0.60
CA GLY A 79 -11.28 -13.27 1.96
C GLY A 79 -11.23 -14.44 2.96
N ASP A 80 -11.96 -15.51 2.70
CA ASP A 80 -11.99 -16.72 3.54
C ASP A 80 -10.85 -17.72 3.24
N ALA A 81 -9.96 -17.39 2.28
CA ALA A 81 -8.87 -18.28 1.88
C ALA A 81 -7.78 -18.48 2.96
N LEU A 82 -7.71 -17.59 3.97
CA LEU A 82 -6.85 -17.69 5.12
C LEU A 82 -7.66 -17.75 6.42
N ASP A 83 -7.12 -18.44 7.42
CA ASP A 83 -7.76 -18.58 8.73
C ASP A 83 -7.81 -17.23 9.47
N ARG A 84 -9.03 -16.73 9.68
CA ARG A 84 -9.30 -15.46 10.34
C ARG A 84 -8.72 -15.40 11.77
N GLU A 85 -8.94 -16.44 12.56
CA GLU A 85 -8.52 -16.46 13.96
C GLU A 85 -6.99 -16.52 14.06
N ALA A 86 -6.33 -17.27 13.19
CA ALA A 86 -4.87 -17.32 13.12
C ALA A 86 -4.28 -15.95 12.74
N LEU A 87 -4.90 -15.22 11.82
CA LEU A 87 -4.49 -13.87 11.43
C LEU A 87 -4.62 -12.89 12.60
N ILE A 88 -5.76 -12.87 13.29
CA ILE A 88 -5.99 -12.00 14.45
C ILE A 88 -4.97 -12.32 15.56
N LYS A 89 -4.78 -13.59 15.85
CA LYS A 89 -3.80 -14.04 16.87
C LYS A 89 -2.38 -13.59 16.53
N PHE A 90 -1.97 -13.71 15.25
CA PHE A 90 -0.67 -13.24 14.81
C PHE A 90 -0.54 -11.73 15.02
N VAL A 91 -1.50 -10.94 14.55
CA VAL A 91 -1.47 -9.48 14.70
C VAL A 91 -1.34 -9.08 16.17
N LEU A 92 -2.19 -9.63 17.04
CA LEU A 92 -2.18 -9.30 18.46
C LEU A 92 -0.89 -9.73 19.16
N SER A 93 -0.23 -10.81 18.69
CA SER A 93 1.07 -11.25 19.22
C SER A 93 2.23 -10.30 18.90
N CYS A 94 2.06 -9.42 17.90
CA CYS A 94 3.05 -8.40 17.53
C CYS A 94 2.89 -7.07 18.29
N TYR A 95 1.91 -6.98 19.19
CA TYR A 95 1.70 -5.77 19.99
C TYR A 95 2.84 -5.56 20.99
N ASP A 96 3.44 -4.38 20.97
CA ASP A 96 4.45 -3.95 21.94
C ASP A 96 3.79 -3.20 23.12
N GLY A 97 3.65 -3.88 24.24
CA GLY A 97 3.06 -3.30 25.43
C GLY A 97 3.86 -2.17 26.07
N LEU A 98 5.15 -2.00 25.72
CA LEU A 98 5.98 -0.91 26.23
C LEU A 98 5.66 0.41 25.52
N THR A 99 5.62 0.40 24.21
CA THR A 99 5.39 1.61 23.40
C THR A 99 3.93 1.84 23.04
N GLY A 100 3.13 0.78 22.92
CA GLY A 100 1.73 0.82 22.51
C GLY A 100 1.51 0.61 21.02
N GLY A 101 2.56 0.46 20.21
CA GLY A 101 2.45 0.16 18.78
C GLY A 101 2.57 -1.33 18.47
N PHE A 102 2.71 -1.65 17.16
CA PHE A 102 2.93 -3.01 16.69
C PHE A 102 4.29 -3.14 15.99
N GLY A 103 5.00 -4.22 16.29
CA GLY A 103 6.16 -4.65 15.54
C GLY A 103 5.78 -5.44 14.28
N ALA A 104 6.76 -5.69 13.42
CA ALA A 104 6.58 -6.47 12.20
C ALA A 104 6.43 -7.98 12.45
N TYR A 105 6.92 -8.45 13.57
CA TYR A 105 6.89 -9.83 14.04
C TYR A 105 6.85 -9.85 15.58
N PRO A 106 6.44 -10.94 16.24
CA PRO A 106 6.46 -11.02 17.69
C PRO A 106 7.83 -10.66 18.27
N SER A 107 7.85 -9.83 19.31
CA SER A 107 9.06 -9.31 19.98
C SER A 107 9.92 -8.33 19.16
N HIS A 108 9.46 -7.88 18.00
CA HIS A 108 10.08 -6.77 17.28
C HIS A 108 9.61 -5.42 17.84
N ASP A 109 10.48 -4.41 17.76
CA ASP A 109 10.14 -3.03 18.14
C ASP A 109 8.95 -2.51 17.33
N ALA A 110 8.11 -1.71 17.97
CA ALA A 110 6.98 -1.07 17.28
C ALA A 110 7.46 -0.07 16.25
N HIS A 111 6.77 -0.05 15.10
CA HIS A 111 7.01 0.88 14.01
C HIS A 111 5.67 1.30 13.39
N ILE A 112 5.59 2.54 12.89
CA ILE A 112 4.34 3.07 12.32
C ILE A 112 3.85 2.26 11.10
N LEU A 113 4.75 1.76 10.26
CA LEU A 113 4.40 0.92 9.11
C LEU A 113 3.71 -0.38 9.55
N SER A 114 4.28 -1.07 10.53
CA SER A 114 3.70 -2.31 11.08
C SER A 114 2.43 -2.02 11.85
N THR A 115 2.34 -0.89 12.53
CA THR A 115 1.16 -0.48 13.29
C THR A 115 -0.02 -0.23 12.37
N LEU A 116 0.18 0.50 11.25
CA LEU A 116 -0.89 0.68 10.26
C LEU A 116 -1.31 -0.67 9.64
N SER A 117 -0.37 -1.51 9.22
CA SER A 117 -0.70 -2.82 8.63
C SER A 117 -1.47 -3.70 9.60
N ALA A 118 -1.12 -3.69 10.89
CA ALA A 118 -1.86 -4.40 11.94
C ALA A 118 -3.33 -3.93 12.02
N ILE A 119 -3.54 -2.62 12.05
CA ILE A 119 -4.88 -2.01 12.06
C ILE A 119 -5.66 -2.37 10.80
N GLN A 120 -5.02 -2.31 9.63
CA GLN A 120 -5.64 -2.65 8.35
C GLN A 120 -6.04 -4.13 8.28
N ILE A 121 -5.20 -5.06 8.74
CA ILE A 121 -5.54 -6.49 8.80
C ILE A 121 -6.77 -6.71 9.69
N LEU A 122 -6.80 -6.11 10.88
CA LEU A 122 -7.94 -6.22 11.78
C LEU A 122 -9.21 -5.61 11.18
N ALA A 123 -9.09 -4.48 10.48
CA ALA A 123 -10.21 -3.85 9.76
C ALA A 123 -10.75 -4.77 8.65
N LEU A 124 -9.87 -5.34 7.81
CA LEU A 124 -10.24 -6.28 6.74
C LEU A 124 -10.94 -7.53 7.28
N LYS A 125 -10.61 -7.94 8.50
CA LYS A 125 -11.19 -9.13 9.16
C LYS A 125 -12.32 -8.80 10.13
N ASP A 126 -12.83 -7.55 10.11
CA ASP A 126 -13.89 -7.10 11.02
C ASP A 126 -13.56 -7.41 12.49
N ALA A 127 -12.36 -7.06 12.91
CA ALA A 127 -11.78 -7.43 14.19
C ALA A 127 -11.12 -6.25 14.93
N LEU A 128 -11.44 -5.00 14.58
CA LEU A 128 -10.89 -3.83 15.29
C LEU A 128 -11.27 -3.78 16.77
N ASP A 129 -12.39 -4.41 17.15
CA ASP A 129 -12.82 -4.48 18.53
C ASP A 129 -11.89 -5.36 19.39
N GLU A 130 -11.14 -6.28 18.78
CA GLU A 130 -10.12 -7.10 19.46
C GLU A 130 -8.96 -6.25 20.02
N LEU A 131 -8.81 -5.01 19.57
CA LEU A 131 -7.86 -4.07 20.17
C LEU A 131 -8.22 -3.75 21.63
N GLY A 132 -9.50 -3.68 21.98
CA GLY A 132 -9.95 -3.41 23.34
C GLY A 132 -9.28 -2.15 23.92
N GLU A 133 -8.76 -2.27 25.15
CA GLU A 133 -8.06 -1.17 25.84
C GLU A 133 -6.76 -0.73 25.15
N ARG A 134 -6.15 -1.57 24.31
CA ARG A 134 -4.95 -1.23 23.53
C ARG A 134 -5.18 -0.06 22.57
N ARG A 135 -6.44 0.17 22.12
CA ARG A 135 -6.79 1.24 21.18
C ARG A 135 -6.27 2.61 21.64
N THR A 136 -6.46 2.96 22.89
CA THR A 136 -5.99 4.24 23.44
C THR A 136 -4.47 4.36 23.38
N ARG A 137 -3.76 3.31 23.77
CA ARG A 137 -2.30 3.28 23.74
C ARG A 137 -1.72 3.30 22.33
N ILE A 138 -2.41 2.68 21.37
CA ILE A 138 -2.01 2.76 19.95
C ILE A 138 -2.14 4.20 19.45
N VAL A 139 -3.24 4.89 19.75
CA VAL A 139 -3.41 6.30 19.41
C VAL A 139 -2.32 7.17 20.04
N GLU A 140 -2.01 6.97 21.31
CA GLU A 140 -0.93 7.67 22.00
C GLU A 140 0.44 7.42 21.35
N PHE A 141 0.74 6.17 20.99
CA PHE A 141 1.96 5.81 20.25
C PHE A 141 2.03 6.58 18.93
N VAL A 142 0.99 6.55 18.10
CA VAL A 142 0.96 7.24 16.81
C VAL A 142 1.17 8.75 16.99
N LEU A 143 0.46 9.39 17.92
CA LEU A 143 0.59 10.82 18.19
C LEU A 143 1.98 11.19 18.71
N SER A 144 2.62 10.30 19.50
CA SER A 144 3.96 10.54 20.03
C SER A 144 5.06 10.62 18.95
N LEU A 145 4.79 10.10 17.75
CA LEU A 145 5.70 10.13 16.62
C LEU A 145 5.70 11.48 15.89
N GLN A 146 4.74 12.38 16.18
CA GLN A 146 4.69 13.69 15.54
C GLN A 146 5.79 14.60 16.05
N ARG A 147 6.54 15.23 15.14
CA ARG A 147 7.58 16.22 15.42
C ARG A 147 7.00 17.63 15.46
N GLN A 148 7.77 18.55 16.06
CA GLN A 148 7.38 19.98 16.16
C GLN A 148 7.11 20.63 14.80
N ASN A 149 7.81 20.20 13.74
CA ASN A 149 7.63 20.71 12.37
C ASN A 149 6.44 20.11 11.63
N GLY A 150 5.69 19.18 12.24
CA GLY A 150 4.53 18.49 11.64
C GLY A 150 4.84 17.16 10.96
N SER A 151 6.12 16.79 10.78
CA SER A 151 6.52 15.49 10.26
C SER A 151 6.26 14.36 11.27
N PHE A 152 6.33 13.12 10.79
CA PHE A 152 6.20 11.94 11.65
C PHE A 152 7.46 11.09 11.58
N GLN A 153 7.90 10.58 12.73
CA GLN A 153 8.89 9.51 12.81
C GLN A 153 8.29 8.16 12.51
N GLY A 154 9.11 7.22 12.05
CA GLY A 154 8.71 5.82 11.93
C GLY A 154 8.62 5.10 13.27
N ASP A 155 9.57 5.43 14.14
CA ASP A 155 9.73 4.91 15.50
C ASP A 155 10.51 5.87 16.38
N LYS A 156 10.95 5.39 17.55
CA LYS A 156 11.76 6.17 18.51
C LYS A 156 13.15 6.60 18.00
N TRP A 157 13.62 6.03 16.89
CA TRP A 157 14.97 6.29 16.36
C TRP A 157 15.09 7.52 15.48
N GLY A 158 13.97 8.12 15.07
CA GLY A 158 13.91 9.49 14.58
C GLY A 158 13.97 9.69 13.06
N GLU A 159 13.95 8.64 12.24
CA GLU A 159 13.76 8.77 10.80
C GLU A 159 12.39 9.37 10.50
N THR A 160 12.33 10.35 9.60
CA THR A 160 11.07 11.04 9.24
C THR A 160 10.92 11.14 7.73
N ASP A 161 9.72 10.82 7.24
CA ASP A 161 9.36 11.04 5.84
C ASP A 161 7.82 11.00 5.62
N THR A 162 7.40 11.25 4.37
CA THR A 162 5.97 11.30 3.99
C THR A 162 5.25 9.98 4.15
N ARG A 163 5.93 8.84 4.05
CA ARG A 163 5.33 7.51 4.26
C ARG A 163 4.81 7.37 5.69
N PHE A 164 5.62 7.76 6.66
CA PHE A 164 5.27 7.66 8.07
C PHE A 164 4.12 8.60 8.44
N LEU A 165 4.08 9.78 7.84
CA LEU A 165 2.97 10.70 8.03
C LEU A 165 1.65 10.12 7.49
N TYR A 166 1.66 9.58 6.27
CA TYR A 166 0.47 8.92 5.72
C TYR A 166 0.01 7.77 6.63
N CYS A 167 0.94 6.92 7.09
CA CYS A 167 0.62 5.81 7.98
C CYS A 167 -0.01 6.29 9.29
N ALA A 168 0.50 7.37 9.88
CA ALA A 168 -0.04 7.95 11.10
C ALA A 168 -1.45 8.51 10.90
N VAL A 169 -1.67 9.30 9.85
CA VAL A 169 -2.98 9.88 9.53
C VAL A 169 -4.00 8.79 9.23
N SER A 170 -3.63 7.78 8.43
CA SER A 170 -4.49 6.65 8.11
C SER A 170 -4.82 5.82 9.36
N ALA A 171 -3.85 5.53 10.22
CA ALA A 171 -4.08 4.81 11.47
C ALA A 171 -5.06 5.56 12.39
N LEU A 172 -4.89 6.88 12.55
CA LEU A 172 -5.79 7.71 13.34
C LEU A 172 -7.21 7.76 12.74
N ALA A 173 -7.34 7.76 11.42
CA ALA A 173 -8.64 7.68 10.75
C ALA A 173 -9.35 6.36 11.10
N HIS A 174 -8.68 5.21 10.95
CA HIS A 174 -9.24 3.89 11.29
C HIS A 174 -9.65 3.78 12.75
N LEU A 175 -8.97 4.48 13.65
CA LEU A 175 -9.25 4.48 15.08
C LEU A 175 -10.16 5.62 15.53
N HIS A 176 -10.72 6.41 14.59
CA HIS A 176 -11.57 7.57 14.89
C HIS A 176 -10.93 8.58 15.85
N ALA A 177 -9.65 8.87 15.65
CA ALA A 177 -8.85 9.74 16.52
C ALA A 177 -8.17 10.91 15.78
N LEU A 178 -8.65 11.26 14.57
CA LEU A 178 -8.14 12.40 13.80
C LEU A 178 -8.35 13.75 14.48
N ASP A 179 -9.30 13.85 15.41
CA ASP A 179 -9.56 15.05 16.22
C ASP A 179 -8.41 15.37 17.18
N LYS A 180 -7.59 14.38 17.53
CA LYS A 180 -6.42 14.53 18.42
C LYS A 180 -5.16 14.99 17.71
N LEU A 181 -5.17 15.00 16.37
CA LEU A 181 -4.04 15.41 15.55
C LEU A 181 -4.00 16.93 15.36
N ASP A 182 -2.80 17.52 15.41
CA ASP A 182 -2.59 18.87 14.91
C ASP A 182 -2.58 18.85 13.36
N LYS A 183 -3.78 18.94 12.80
CA LYS A 183 -4.02 18.78 11.36
C LYS A 183 -3.33 19.87 10.55
N GLU A 184 -3.42 21.12 10.97
CA GLU A 184 -2.83 22.22 10.19
C GLU A 184 -1.29 22.10 10.12
N LYS A 185 -0.65 21.78 11.22
CA LYS A 185 0.79 21.54 11.25
C LYS A 185 1.20 20.38 10.33
N THR A 186 0.41 19.31 10.31
CA THR A 186 0.61 18.15 9.43
C THR A 186 0.48 18.56 7.96
N ILE A 187 -0.58 19.30 7.60
CA ILE A 187 -0.81 19.80 6.24
C ILE A 187 0.33 20.72 5.81
N GLN A 188 0.76 21.63 6.66
CA GLN A 188 1.86 22.56 6.34
C GLN A 188 3.16 21.82 6.03
N TRP A 189 3.46 20.73 6.74
CA TRP A 189 4.66 19.95 6.43
C TRP A 189 4.52 19.22 5.08
N LEU A 190 3.35 18.62 4.79
CA LEU A 190 3.09 18.00 3.49
C LEU A 190 3.27 18.97 2.32
N LEU A 191 2.73 20.20 2.47
CA LEU A 191 2.85 21.22 1.43
C LEU A 191 4.32 21.64 1.19
N ARG A 192 5.18 21.59 2.19
CA ARG A 192 6.63 21.82 2.01
C ARG A 192 7.35 20.69 1.27
N CYS A 193 6.78 19.49 1.25
CA CYS A 193 7.32 18.38 0.47
C CYS A 193 6.91 18.42 -1.01
N SER A 194 6.04 19.36 -1.41
CA SER A 194 5.65 19.57 -2.80
C SER A 194 6.77 20.25 -3.60
N ASN A 195 6.84 19.93 -4.89
CA ASN A 195 7.82 20.49 -5.82
C ASN A 195 7.13 21.30 -6.93
N PHE A 196 7.94 22.08 -7.67
CA PHE A 196 7.45 22.95 -8.76
C PHE A 196 6.81 22.15 -9.93
N ASP A 197 7.12 20.85 -10.05
CA ASP A 197 6.54 19.95 -11.05
C ASP A 197 5.14 19.42 -10.67
N GLY A 198 4.63 19.83 -9.50
CA GLY A 198 3.36 19.39 -8.93
C GLY A 198 3.43 18.09 -8.14
N GLY A 199 4.54 17.36 -8.20
CA GLY A 199 4.75 16.13 -7.44
C GLY A 199 5.23 16.38 -6.01
N PHE A 200 5.48 15.30 -5.28
CA PHE A 200 5.93 15.30 -3.89
C PHE A 200 7.15 14.41 -3.71
N GLY A 201 8.07 14.86 -2.90
CA GLY A 201 9.24 14.09 -2.48
C GLY A 201 9.05 13.42 -1.13
N LEU A 202 10.04 12.62 -0.75
CA LEU A 202 10.08 11.90 0.52
C LEU A 202 10.14 12.85 1.73
N THR A 203 10.85 13.97 1.56
CA THR A 203 11.01 15.07 2.51
C THR A 203 11.04 16.38 1.74
N GLU A 204 11.09 17.51 2.45
CA GLU A 204 11.27 18.83 1.84
C GLU A 204 12.54 18.86 0.97
N GLY A 205 12.39 19.31 -0.28
CA GLY A 205 13.47 19.40 -1.27
C GLY A 205 13.87 18.08 -1.95
N ALA A 206 13.25 16.96 -1.61
CA ALA A 206 13.50 15.69 -2.28
C ALA A 206 12.77 15.61 -3.64
N GLU A 207 13.33 14.84 -4.58
CA GLU A 207 12.75 14.61 -5.91
C GLU A 207 11.33 14.04 -5.84
N SER A 208 10.46 14.49 -6.73
CA SER A 208 9.11 13.95 -6.86
C SER A 208 9.14 12.48 -7.28
N HIS A 209 8.34 11.67 -6.59
CA HIS A 209 8.24 10.23 -6.81
C HIS A 209 6.80 9.77 -6.60
N ALA A 210 6.30 8.88 -7.44
CA ALA A 210 4.90 8.47 -7.45
C ALA A 210 4.41 7.87 -6.13
N ALA A 211 5.24 7.11 -5.42
CA ALA A 211 4.88 6.56 -4.12
C ALA A 211 4.70 7.67 -3.05
N GLN A 212 5.56 8.68 -3.06
CA GLN A 212 5.42 9.83 -2.16
C GLN A 212 4.27 10.74 -2.55
N VAL A 213 3.98 10.86 -3.85
CA VAL A 213 2.75 11.54 -4.31
C VAL A 213 1.53 10.88 -3.69
N PHE A 214 1.42 9.55 -3.73
CA PHE A 214 0.30 8.86 -3.09
C PHE A 214 0.23 9.13 -1.59
N THR A 215 1.33 9.00 -0.86
CA THR A 215 1.32 9.20 0.59
C THR A 215 0.93 10.63 0.96
N CYS A 216 1.36 11.64 0.21
CA CYS A 216 0.98 13.02 0.43
C CYS A 216 -0.46 13.31 0.03
N VAL A 217 -0.88 12.91 -1.16
CA VAL A 217 -2.24 13.14 -1.68
C VAL A 217 -3.26 12.35 -0.85
N GLY A 218 -2.96 11.10 -0.49
CA GLY A 218 -3.78 10.28 0.40
C GLY A 218 -3.96 10.91 1.79
N ALA A 219 -2.88 11.40 2.39
CA ALA A 219 -2.95 12.10 3.68
C ALA A 219 -3.74 13.41 3.57
N LEU A 220 -3.50 14.23 2.54
CA LEU A 220 -4.28 15.46 2.28
C LEU A 220 -5.76 15.15 2.06
N SER A 221 -6.09 14.06 1.38
CA SER A 221 -7.47 13.59 1.21
C SER A 221 -8.13 13.29 2.56
N ILE A 222 -7.49 12.50 3.41
CA ILE A 222 -8.01 12.17 4.76
C ILE A 222 -8.19 13.43 5.60
N LEU A 223 -7.31 14.41 5.46
CA LEU A 223 -7.35 15.68 6.19
C LEU A 223 -8.28 16.73 5.54
N ASN A 224 -8.95 16.39 4.44
CA ASN A 224 -9.82 17.27 3.67
C ASN A 224 -9.11 18.55 3.22
N ALA A 225 -7.93 18.41 2.64
CA ALA A 225 -7.03 19.51 2.25
C ALA A 225 -6.51 19.40 0.79
N LEU A 226 -7.19 18.65 -0.08
CA LEU A 226 -6.82 18.53 -1.50
C LEU A 226 -6.96 19.85 -2.27
N ASP A 227 -7.77 20.77 -1.79
CA ASP A 227 -7.91 22.14 -2.34
C ASP A 227 -6.68 23.02 -2.13
N ARG A 228 -5.74 22.57 -1.29
CA ARG A 228 -4.49 23.29 -0.97
C ARG A 228 -3.37 23.07 -1.99
N ILE A 229 -3.57 22.21 -3.00
CA ILE A 229 -2.56 21.85 -4.01
C ILE A 229 -3.04 22.16 -5.43
N ASP A 230 -2.10 22.38 -6.34
CA ASP A 230 -2.39 22.49 -7.77
C ASP A 230 -2.61 21.08 -8.36
N GLN A 231 -3.88 20.68 -8.38
CA GLN A 231 -4.29 19.34 -8.85
C GLN A 231 -4.03 19.12 -10.33
N ASP A 232 -4.09 20.16 -11.16
CA ASP A 232 -3.88 20.03 -12.60
C ASP A 232 -2.39 19.83 -12.94
N THR A 233 -1.50 20.58 -12.31
CA THR A 233 -0.05 20.37 -12.46
C THR A 233 0.35 18.98 -11.94
N LEU A 234 -0.18 18.56 -10.80
CA LEU A 234 0.04 17.21 -10.26
C LEU A 234 -0.47 16.14 -11.22
N ALA A 235 -1.67 16.31 -11.80
CA ALA A 235 -2.25 15.34 -12.73
C ALA A 235 -1.38 15.16 -13.98
N TRP A 236 -0.84 16.26 -14.53
CA TRP A 236 0.10 16.21 -15.65
C TRP A 236 1.35 15.40 -15.29
N TRP A 237 1.95 15.66 -14.16
CA TRP A 237 3.14 14.91 -13.69
C TRP A 237 2.84 13.41 -13.56
N LEU A 238 1.67 13.06 -13.02
CA LEU A 238 1.25 11.66 -12.83
C LEU A 238 1.00 10.94 -14.16
N VAL A 239 0.34 11.60 -15.11
CA VAL A 239 0.03 11.00 -16.43
C VAL A 239 1.30 10.73 -17.23
N GLU A 240 2.29 11.59 -17.10
CA GLU A 240 3.61 11.40 -17.74
C GLU A 240 4.39 10.19 -17.19
N ARG A 241 3.88 9.53 -16.15
CA ARG A 241 4.46 8.25 -15.68
C ARG A 241 4.13 7.09 -16.58
N GLN A 242 3.09 7.20 -17.42
CA GLN A 242 2.75 6.13 -18.35
C GLN A 242 3.73 6.09 -19.53
N VAL A 243 4.45 4.97 -19.64
CA VAL A 243 5.40 4.73 -20.72
C VAL A 243 4.71 4.16 -21.97
N PRO A 244 5.34 4.18 -23.15
CA PRO A 244 4.73 3.68 -24.41
C PRO A 244 4.21 2.25 -24.33
N GLY A 245 4.82 1.38 -23.50
CA GLY A 245 4.38 0.01 -23.25
C GLY A 245 3.12 -0.11 -22.39
N GLY A 246 2.61 1.00 -21.86
CA GLY A 246 1.38 1.06 -21.07
C GLY A 246 1.57 1.01 -19.57
N GLY A 247 2.69 0.49 -19.07
CA GLY A 247 3.04 0.49 -17.66
C GLY A 247 3.36 1.88 -17.12
N LEU A 248 3.45 2.02 -15.80
CA LEU A 248 3.73 3.28 -15.12
C LEU A 248 5.09 3.21 -14.42
N ASN A 249 5.87 4.29 -14.47
CA ASN A 249 7.11 4.41 -13.73
C ASN A 249 6.95 5.29 -12.48
N GLY A 250 7.94 5.26 -11.59
CA GLY A 250 7.90 6.02 -10.34
C GLY A 250 8.34 7.47 -10.47
N ARG A 251 9.17 7.76 -11.48
CA ARG A 251 9.72 9.09 -11.79
C ARG A 251 10.29 9.11 -13.19
N PRO A 252 10.61 10.29 -13.76
CA PRO A 252 11.14 10.40 -15.13
C PRO A 252 12.34 9.49 -15.39
N GLN A 253 12.37 8.87 -16.58
CA GLN A 253 13.47 8.03 -17.09
C GLN A 253 13.72 6.71 -16.34
N LYS A 254 12.79 6.29 -15.45
CA LYS A 254 12.82 4.97 -14.83
C LYS A 254 11.98 3.98 -15.61
N LEU A 255 12.27 2.70 -15.40
CA LEU A 255 11.46 1.62 -15.97
C LEU A 255 10.10 1.56 -15.25
N GLU A 256 9.13 1.06 -15.99
CA GLU A 256 7.80 0.75 -15.47
C GLU A 256 7.84 -0.40 -14.46
N ASP A 257 6.89 -0.38 -13.55
CA ASP A 257 6.71 -1.38 -12.50
C ASP A 257 5.24 -1.42 -12.11
N VAL A 258 4.70 -2.62 -11.92
CA VAL A 258 3.29 -2.84 -11.61
C VAL A 258 2.84 -2.10 -10.34
N CYS A 259 3.71 -1.91 -9.34
CA CYS A 259 3.31 -1.22 -8.11
C CYS A 259 2.85 0.22 -8.34
N TYR A 260 3.36 0.90 -9.37
CA TYR A 260 2.91 2.25 -9.71
C TYR A 260 1.49 2.28 -10.29
N SER A 261 0.93 1.14 -10.69
CA SER A 261 -0.49 1.01 -10.99
C SER A 261 -1.38 1.31 -9.79
N TRP A 262 -0.84 1.22 -8.58
CA TRP A 262 -1.50 1.72 -7.39
C TRP A 262 -1.15 3.19 -7.10
N TRP A 263 0.13 3.50 -6.93
CA TRP A 263 0.58 4.83 -6.49
C TRP A 263 0.09 5.95 -7.40
N VAL A 264 0.15 5.76 -8.71
CA VAL A 264 -0.29 6.74 -9.70
C VAL A 264 -1.82 6.75 -9.82
N LEU A 265 -2.46 5.59 -9.99
CA LEU A 265 -3.91 5.55 -10.22
C LEU A 265 -4.70 6.02 -9.00
N SER A 266 -4.31 5.62 -7.78
CA SER A 266 -4.96 6.09 -6.56
C SER A 266 -4.87 7.60 -6.43
N SER A 267 -3.71 8.19 -6.70
CA SER A 267 -3.51 9.64 -6.69
C SER A 267 -4.38 10.35 -7.73
N LEU A 268 -4.43 9.85 -8.96
CA LEU A 268 -5.31 10.38 -10.01
C LEU A 268 -6.79 10.23 -9.67
N SER A 269 -7.18 9.13 -9.04
CA SER A 269 -8.54 8.91 -8.57
C SER A 269 -8.93 9.94 -7.52
N LEU A 270 -8.05 10.22 -6.55
CA LEU A 270 -8.27 11.19 -5.47
C LEU A 270 -8.49 12.62 -5.96
N ILE A 271 -7.86 12.99 -7.09
CA ILE A 271 -8.02 14.31 -7.71
C ILE A 271 -8.97 14.29 -8.92
N ASN A 272 -9.73 13.20 -9.08
CA ASN A 272 -10.71 13.03 -10.16
C ASN A 272 -10.15 13.20 -11.58
N ARG A 273 -8.97 12.62 -11.85
CA ARG A 273 -8.27 12.66 -13.15
C ARG A 273 -7.86 11.26 -13.65
N LEU A 274 -8.46 10.19 -13.10
CA LEU A 274 -8.15 8.81 -13.49
C LEU A 274 -8.34 8.56 -15.00
N HIS A 275 -9.31 9.21 -15.61
CA HIS A 275 -9.63 9.10 -17.03
C HIS A 275 -8.54 9.67 -17.99
N TRP A 276 -7.47 10.27 -17.46
CA TRP A 276 -6.35 10.75 -18.26
C TRP A 276 -5.35 9.65 -18.62
N ILE A 277 -5.43 8.47 -17.99
CA ILE A 277 -4.58 7.30 -18.27
C ILE A 277 -5.18 6.46 -19.40
N ASP A 278 -4.31 5.86 -20.22
CA ASP A 278 -4.69 4.80 -21.15
C ASP A 278 -4.92 3.50 -20.34
N ALA A 279 -6.17 3.30 -19.96
CA ALA A 279 -6.58 2.20 -19.06
C ALA A 279 -6.34 0.82 -19.70
N ASP A 280 -6.61 0.66 -21.00
CA ASP A 280 -6.49 -0.61 -21.70
C ASP A 280 -5.03 -1.08 -21.78
N LYS A 281 -4.12 -0.15 -22.07
CA LYS A 281 -2.69 -0.45 -22.11
C LYS A 281 -2.16 -0.79 -20.72
N LEU A 282 -2.56 -0.05 -19.69
CA LEU A 282 -2.13 -0.33 -18.32
C LEU A 282 -2.65 -1.68 -17.84
N GLN A 283 -3.92 -1.98 -18.07
CA GLN A 283 -4.50 -3.29 -17.76
C GLN A 283 -3.72 -4.41 -18.45
N SER A 284 -3.41 -4.26 -19.74
CA SER A 284 -2.63 -5.24 -20.49
C SER A 284 -1.24 -5.44 -19.88
N PHE A 285 -0.57 -4.37 -19.45
CA PHE A 285 0.73 -4.43 -18.79
C PHE A 285 0.65 -5.22 -17.48
N ILE A 286 -0.32 -4.93 -16.61
CA ILE A 286 -0.49 -5.64 -15.33
C ILE A 286 -0.74 -7.13 -15.57
N LEU A 287 -1.66 -7.45 -16.49
CA LEU A 287 -2.00 -8.85 -16.79
C LEU A 287 -0.82 -9.63 -17.39
N SER A 288 0.05 -8.97 -18.15
CA SER A 288 1.25 -9.59 -18.71
C SER A 288 2.32 -9.91 -17.67
N ALA A 289 2.27 -9.30 -16.48
CA ALA A 289 3.20 -9.54 -15.39
C ALA A 289 2.79 -10.68 -14.45
N GLN A 290 1.68 -11.37 -14.73
CA GLN A 290 1.23 -12.55 -13.97
C GLN A 290 2.16 -13.74 -14.19
N ASP A 291 2.38 -14.55 -13.14
CA ASP A 291 2.99 -15.88 -13.26
C ASP A 291 1.87 -16.92 -13.47
N PRO A 292 1.72 -17.49 -14.69
CA PRO A 292 0.64 -18.41 -15.00
C PRO A 292 0.81 -19.78 -14.32
N ASP A 293 2.02 -20.17 -13.95
CA ASP A 293 2.33 -21.49 -13.39
C ASP A 293 2.19 -21.50 -11.87
N ARG A 294 2.67 -20.43 -11.20
CA ARG A 294 2.76 -20.36 -9.74
C ARG A 294 1.73 -19.42 -9.12
N GLY A 295 1.15 -18.57 -9.94
CA GLY A 295 0.36 -17.46 -9.47
C GLY A 295 1.22 -16.28 -8.94
N GLY A 296 0.55 -15.21 -8.57
CA GLY A 296 1.17 -13.96 -8.20
C GLY A 296 1.43 -13.06 -9.42
N ILE A 297 1.77 -11.81 -9.12
CA ILE A 297 2.11 -10.77 -10.11
C ILE A 297 3.52 -10.27 -9.78
N ALA A 298 4.35 -10.07 -10.81
CA ALA A 298 5.68 -9.52 -10.71
C ALA A 298 5.68 -8.00 -10.93
N ASP A 299 6.82 -7.35 -10.69
CA ASP A 299 7.03 -5.94 -11.04
C ASP A 299 6.91 -5.70 -12.55
N ARG A 300 7.35 -6.66 -13.35
CA ARG A 300 7.32 -6.67 -14.83
C ARG A 300 7.14 -8.09 -15.37
N PRO A 301 6.71 -8.23 -16.65
CA PRO A 301 6.72 -9.53 -17.32
C PRO A 301 8.08 -10.25 -17.18
N GLU A 302 8.04 -11.56 -17.03
CA GLU A 302 9.20 -12.47 -16.90
C GLU A 302 9.98 -12.37 -15.58
N ASN A 303 9.68 -11.43 -14.69
CA ASN A 303 10.26 -11.34 -13.37
C ASN A 303 9.55 -12.26 -12.36
N VAL A 304 10.12 -12.41 -11.17
CA VAL A 304 9.55 -13.26 -10.11
C VAL A 304 8.39 -12.54 -9.43
N ALA A 305 7.24 -13.23 -9.38
CA ALA A 305 6.07 -12.72 -8.67
C ALA A 305 6.27 -12.68 -7.15
N ASP A 306 5.66 -11.72 -6.51
CA ASP A 306 5.66 -11.54 -5.06
C ASP A 306 4.33 -10.99 -4.55
N VAL A 307 4.13 -11.00 -3.23
CA VAL A 307 2.86 -10.59 -2.63
C VAL A 307 2.62 -9.08 -2.71
N PHE A 308 3.67 -8.27 -2.71
CA PHE A 308 3.57 -6.82 -2.82
C PHE A 308 3.05 -6.41 -4.21
N HIS A 309 3.68 -6.90 -5.28
CA HIS A 309 3.23 -6.61 -6.64
C HIS A 309 1.89 -7.26 -6.97
N THR A 310 1.58 -8.41 -6.37
CA THR A 310 0.26 -9.04 -6.49
C THR A 310 -0.82 -8.13 -5.90
N GLN A 311 -0.61 -7.61 -4.70
CA GLN A 311 -1.56 -6.68 -4.08
C GLN A 311 -1.77 -5.42 -4.92
N PHE A 312 -0.70 -4.75 -5.32
CA PHE A 312 -0.82 -3.48 -6.03
C PHE A 312 -1.24 -3.62 -7.49
N GLY A 313 -0.95 -4.75 -8.12
CA GLY A 313 -1.51 -5.10 -9.43
C GLY A 313 -3.02 -5.30 -9.36
N VAL A 314 -3.50 -6.10 -8.39
CA VAL A 314 -4.95 -6.31 -8.17
C VAL A 314 -5.67 -5.01 -7.80
N ALA A 315 -5.08 -4.19 -6.90
CA ALA A 315 -5.64 -2.90 -6.53
C ALA A 315 -5.70 -1.92 -7.71
N GLY A 316 -4.66 -1.89 -8.55
CA GLY A 316 -4.65 -1.11 -9.79
C GLY A 316 -5.73 -1.55 -10.77
N LEU A 317 -5.90 -2.84 -10.99
CA LEU A 317 -6.99 -3.39 -11.81
C LEU A 317 -8.37 -3.02 -11.25
N SER A 318 -8.54 -3.07 -9.93
CA SER A 318 -9.79 -2.65 -9.28
C SER A 318 -10.11 -1.17 -9.55
N LEU A 319 -9.11 -0.26 -9.48
CA LEU A 319 -9.29 1.16 -9.82
C LEU A 319 -9.66 1.37 -11.29
N LEU A 320 -9.17 0.51 -12.19
CA LEU A 320 -9.54 0.52 -13.61
C LEU A 320 -10.92 -0.09 -13.88
N GLY A 321 -11.63 -0.57 -12.86
CA GLY A 321 -12.96 -1.17 -13.01
C GLY A 321 -12.93 -2.59 -13.57
N TYR A 322 -11.84 -3.34 -13.37
CA TYR A 322 -11.73 -4.72 -13.84
C TYR A 322 -12.85 -5.60 -13.25
N GLU A 323 -13.58 -6.29 -14.11
CA GLU A 323 -14.73 -7.11 -13.72
C GLU A 323 -14.33 -8.25 -12.77
N GLY A 324 -15.17 -8.53 -11.77
CA GLY A 324 -14.98 -9.62 -10.81
C GLY A 324 -14.20 -9.22 -9.56
N LEU A 325 -13.59 -8.05 -9.51
CA LEU A 325 -12.92 -7.53 -8.31
C LEU A 325 -13.87 -6.71 -7.42
N GLU A 326 -13.59 -6.69 -6.13
CA GLU A 326 -14.17 -5.70 -5.22
C GLU A 326 -13.60 -4.31 -5.55
N ARG A 327 -14.43 -3.27 -5.40
CA ARG A 327 -14.01 -1.89 -5.60
C ARG A 327 -13.10 -1.43 -4.47
N VAL A 328 -11.90 -1.01 -4.81
CA VAL A 328 -10.90 -0.51 -3.85
C VAL A 328 -11.12 0.98 -3.54
N ASP A 329 -10.99 1.35 -2.27
CA ASP A 329 -10.95 2.74 -1.84
C ASP A 329 -9.56 3.33 -2.12
N PRO A 330 -9.44 4.37 -2.97
CA PRO A 330 -8.15 4.93 -3.36
C PRO A 330 -7.40 5.63 -2.22
N THR A 331 -8.09 5.98 -1.13
CA THR A 331 -7.48 6.64 0.03
C THR A 331 -6.74 5.65 0.92
N TYR A 332 -7.32 4.46 1.14
CA TYR A 332 -6.88 3.53 2.17
C TYR A 332 -6.32 2.21 1.64
N CYS A 333 -6.41 1.95 0.33
CA CYS A 333 -6.02 0.67 -0.28
C CYS A 333 -6.73 -0.53 0.38
N MET A 334 -8.04 -0.45 0.50
CA MET A 334 -8.90 -1.47 1.09
C MET A 334 -10.23 -1.50 0.33
N PRO A 335 -11.00 -2.61 0.33
CA PRO A 335 -12.33 -2.61 -0.27
C PRO A 335 -13.21 -1.50 0.30
N TYR A 336 -13.99 -0.84 -0.55
CA TYR A 336 -14.97 0.17 -0.11
C TYR A 336 -15.96 -0.37 0.91
N SER A 337 -16.33 -1.64 0.83
CA SER A 337 -17.19 -2.31 1.81
C SER A 337 -16.63 -2.20 3.24
N VAL A 338 -15.31 -2.27 3.39
CA VAL A 338 -14.63 -2.14 4.68
C VAL A 338 -14.60 -0.69 5.15
N THR A 339 -14.16 0.25 4.30
CA THR A 339 -14.04 1.66 4.69
C THR A 339 -15.40 2.33 4.92
N ARG A 340 -16.44 1.92 4.20
CA ARG A 340 -17.83 2.32 4.47
C ARG A 340 -18.30 1.82 5.84
N LYS A 341 -18.08 0.55 6.16
CA LYS A 341 -18.44 -0.02 7.47
C LYS A 341 -17.77 0.71 8.62
N LEU A 342 -16.54 1.17 8.41
CA LEU A 342 -15.78 1.96 9.38
C LEU A 342 -16.16 3.44 9.40
N HIS A 343 -17.05 3.90 8.50
CA HIS A 343 -17.42 5.31 8.35
C HIS A 343 -16.22 6.25 8.12
N ILE A 344 -15.19 5.77 7.41
CA ILE A 344 -14.00 6.55 7.07
C ILE A 344 -13.87 6.82 5.57
N CYS A 345 -14.68 6.17 4.72
CA CYS A 345 -14.62 6.41 3.29
C CYS A 345 -15.02 7.86 2.98
N LEU A 346 -14.26 8.46 2.06
CA LEU A 346 -14.56 9.78 1.53
C LEU A 346 -15.45 9.57 0.30
N LEU A 347 -16.71 10.03 0.37
CA LEU A 347 -17.60 10.01 -0.78
C LEU A 347 -17.12 11.07 -1.78
N TYR A 348 -16.56 10.63 -2.89
CA TYR A 348 -16.29 11.53 -4.02
C TYR A 348 -17.61 11.80 -4.73
N THR A 349 -17.85 13.05 -5.08
CA THR A 349 -19.14 13.59 -5.57
C THR A 349 -19.67 12.93 -6.85
N SER A 350 -18.90 12.08 -7.53
CA SER A 350 -19.36 11.29 -8.69
C SER A 350 -20.18 10.06 -8.30
N ASP A 351 -20.07 9.57 -7.06
CA ASP A 351 -20.72 8.33 -6.60
C ASP A 351 -22.05 8.59 -5.87
N ALA A 352 -22.36 9.85 -5.56
CA ALA A 352 -23.61 10.25 -4.92
C ALA A 352 -24.82 10.29 -5.87
N ALA A 353 -24.61 10.01 -7.16
CA ALA A 353 -25.65 10.02 -8.19
C ALA A 353 -26.26 8.64 -8.49
N ASP A 354 -25.71 7.57 -7.92
CA ASP A 354 -26.11 6.17 -8.18
C ASP A 354 -26.77 5.48 -6.96
N GLU A 355 -27.15 6.24 -5.90
CA GLU A 355 -28.01 5.74 -4.80
C GLU A 355 -29.47 6.21 -4.90
#